data_0d831adb104148d4a25a69540f64df56
#
_entry.id   0d831adb104148d4a25a69540f64df56
#
_cell.length_a   1.000
_cell.length_b   1.000
_cell.length_c   1.000
_cell.angle_alpha   90.00
_cell.angle_beta   90.00
_cell.angle_gamma   90.00
#
_symmetry.space_group_name_H-M   'P 1'
#
loop_
_entity.id
_entity.type
_entity.pdbx_description
1 polymer ?
#
loop_
_entity_poly.entity_id
_entity_poly.type
_entity_poly.pdbx_seq_one_letter_code
_entity_poly.pdbx_strand_id
1 'polypeptide(L)'
;MKIFEYCDVCMDETEHERIVRDIYRCRSCGSVRRIVPEKVITIKAVISTGERSEVGKVRVKESETLKVGEEVIFENDECKVGEIRALELRDGKRVESARANDVRVIWLRNVSEVFVKFSLHKGAITTPYKMRTTGETEFEVGERINIDNYMFRITRIKTIDGRLLKKGRAKAKEIRRIYAMFERKL
;
A
#
# COMPACT_ATOMS: atom_id res chain seq x y z
N MET A 1 -29.24 -1.24 18.09
CA MET A 1 -27.94 -1.27 17.40
C MET A 1 -27.95 -0.12 16.39
N LYS A 2 -26.92 0.71 16.40
CA LYS A 2 -26.77 1.85 15.53
C LYS A 2 -25.62 1.59 14.55
N ILE A 3 -25.75 2.06 13.32
CA ILE A 3 -24.73 1.97 12.28
C ILE A 3 -24.63 3.32 11.54
N PHE A 4 -23.46 3.65 11.02
CA PHE A 4 -23.27 4.77 10.10
C PHE A 4 -23.28 4.22 8.68
N GLU A 5 -24.15 4.75 7.84
CA GLU A 5 -24.32 4.35 6.45
C GLU A 5 -24.79 5.52 5.59
N TYR A 6 -24.46 5.46 4.29
CA TYR A 6 -24.90 6.47 3.33
C TYR A 6 -26.43 6.47 3.20
N CYS A 7 -27.05 7.61 3.39
CA CYS A 7 -28.49 7.79 3.22
C CYS A 7 -28.78 8.47 1.89
N ASP A 8 -29.51 7.78 1.00
CA ASP A 8 -29.84 8.31 -0.34
C ASP A 8 -30.76 9.55 -0.29
N VAL A 9 -31.50 9.74 0.82
CA VAL A 9 -32.36 10.91 1.03
C VAL A 9 -31.58 12.10 1.57
N CYS A 10 -30.63 11.86 2.51
CA CYS A 10 -29.78 12.92 3.05
C CYS A 10 -28.60 13.24 2.13
N MET A 11 -28.26 12.35 1.19
CA MET A 11 -27.08 12.41 0.33
C MET A 11 -25.76 12.49 1.13
N ASP A 12 -25.73 11.83 2.30
CA ASP A 12 -24.60 11.87 3.23
C ASP A 12 -24.56 10.61 4.11
N GLU A 13 -23.41 10.35 4.73
CA GLU A 13 -23.28 9.32 5.77
C GLU A 13 -23.97 9.76 7.04
N THR A 14 -24.98 9.01 7.48
CA THR A 14 -25.80 9.35 8.64
C THR A 14 -25.96 8.17 9.58
N GLU A 15 -26.26 8.47 10.85
CA GLU A 15 -26.58 7.44 11.84
C GLU A 15 -27.93 6.82 11.54
N HIS A 16 -27.97 5.48 11.43
CA HIS A 16 -29.20 4.69 11.25
C HIS A 16 -29.45 3.83 12.49
N GLU A 17 -30.68 3.83 12.95
CA GLU A 17 -31.14 3.04 14.07
C GLU A 17 -31.89 1.79 13.58
N ARG A 18 -31.53 0.61 14.12
CA ARG A 18 -32.16 -0.65 13.77
C ARG A 18 -33.58 -0.71 14.32
N ILE A 19 -34.56 -0.94 13.46
CA ILE A 19 -35.96 -1.17 13.83
C ILE A 19 -36.19 -2.66 14.07
N VAL A 20 -35.93 -3.48 13.04
CA VAL A 20 -36.09 -4.95 13.10
C VAL A 20 -35.17 -5.61 12.08
N ARG A 21 -34.50 -6.71 12.44
CA ARG A 21 -33.55 -7.44 11.58
C ARG A 21 -32.64 -6.50 10.78
N ASP A 22 -32.85 -6.41 9.45
CA ASP A 22 -32.05 -5.62 8.50
C ASP A 22 -32.73 -4.29 8.15
N ILE A 23 -33.81 -3.92 8.86
CA ILE A 23 -34.54 -2.67 8.63
C ILE A 23 -34.03 -1.60 9.57
N TYR A 24 -33.57 -0.50 9.01
CA TYR A 24 -32.99 0.64 9.71
C TYR A 24 -33.71 1.93 9.35
N ARG A 25 -33.78 2.86 10.30
CA ARG A 25 -34.30 4.21 10.14
C ARG A 25 -33.17 5.21 10.23
N CYS A 26 -33.05 6.09 9.24
CA CYS A 26 -32.15 7.22 9.28
C CYS A 26 -32.60 8.17 10.40
N ARG A 27 -31.68 8.57 11.29
CA ARG A 27 -32.01 9.48 12.38
C ARG A 27 -32.12 10.94 11.92
N SER A 28 -31.55 11.29 10.77
CA SER A 28 -31.58 12.64 10.23
C SER A 28 -32.87 12.93 9.46
N CYS A 29 -33.31 12.04 8.57
CA CYS A 29 -34.49 12.27 7.71
C CYS A 29 -35.67 11.33 8.00
N GLY A 30 -35.50 10.32 8.86
CA GLY A 30 -36.54 9.35 9.19
C GLY A 30 -36.80 8.27 8.12
N SER A 31 -36.13 8.31 6.98
CA SER A 31 -36.28 7.31 5.94
C SER A 31 -35.96 5.90 6.47
N VAL A 32 -36.76 4.93 6.02
CA VAL A 32 -36.59 3.53 6.45
C VAL A 32 -36.14 2.72 5.25
N ARG A 33 -35.08 1.94 5.43
CA ARG A 33 -34.54 1.08 4.37
C ARG A 33 -33.97 -0.23 4.93
N ARG A 34 -33.81 -1.19 4.04
CA ARG A 34 -33.11 -2.43 4.36
C ARG A 34 -31.61 -2.21 4.21
N ILE A 35 -30.86 -2.41 5.28
CA ILE A 35 -29.40 -2.41 5.30
C ILE A 35 -28.96 -3.78 5.79
N VAL A 36 -28.31 -4.55 4.92
CA VAL A 36 -27.69 -5.80 5.30
C VAL A 36 -26.21 -5.48 5.57
N PRO A 37 -25.77 -5.49 6.85
CA PRO A 37 -24.37 -5.23 7.18
C PRO A 37 -23.50 -6.27 6.46
N GLU A 38 -22.55 -5.78 5.69
CA GLU A 38 -21.58 -6.67 5.03
C GLU A 38 -20.68 -7.32 6.09
N LYS A 39 -20.50 -8.61 5.94
CA LYS A 39 -19.64 -9.38 6.84
C LYS A 39 -18.18 -9.06 6.53
N VAL A 40 -17.46 -8.58 7.55
CA VAL A 40 -16.02 -8.39 7.49
C VAL A 40 -15.34 -9.70 7.89
N ILE A 41 -14.41 -10.14 7.06
CA ILE A 41 -13.58 -11.31 7.32
C ILE A 41 -12.13 -10.90 7.52
N THR A 42 -11.38 -11.75 8.22
CA THR A 42 -9.95 -11.56 8.45
C THR A 42 -9.18 -12.60 7.66
N ILE A 43 -8.30 -12.17 6.81
CA ILE A 43 -7.44 -13.03 5.98
C ILE A 43 -6.01 -12.92 6.48
N LYS A 44 -5.31 -14.07 6.56
CA LYS A 44 -3.88 -14.11 6.88
C LYS A 44 -3.08 -13.41 5.78
N ALA A 45 -2.14 -12.56 6.18
CA ALA A 45 -1.21 -11.92 5.27
C ALA A 45 0.24 -12.33 5.57
N VAL A 46 1.04 -12.50 4.52
CA VAL A 46 2.50 -12.61 4.56
C VAL A 46 3.06 -11.35 3.94
N ILE A 47 3.76 -10.56 4.74
CA ILE A 47 4.22 -9.22 4.38
C ILE A 47 5.73 -9.25 4.19
N SER A 48 6.22 -8.83 3.02
CA SER A 48 7.65 -8.63 2.81
C SER A 48 8.04 -7.16 3.01
N THR A 49 9.05 -6.93 3.87
CA THR A 49 9.64 -5.63 4.12
C THR A 49 11.14 -5.72 3.87
N GLY A 50 11.57 -5.36 2.66
CA GLY A 50 12.97 -5.52 2.24
C GLY A 50 13.40 -6.98 2.15
N GLU A 51 14.22 -7.44 3.10
CA GLU A 51 14.76 -8.82 3.18
C GLU A 51 14.05 -9.67 4.23
N ARG A 52 13.07 -9.09 4.95
CA ARG A 52 12.32 -9.77 6.02
C ARG A 52 10.91 -10.07 5.57
N SER A 53 10.35 -11.14 6.13
CA SER A 53 8.94 -11.47 5.97
C SER A 53 8.30 -11.60 7.35
N GLU A 54 7.12 -11.03 7.48
CA GLU A 54 6.33 -11.00 8.70
C GLU A 54 4.94 -11.54 8.43
N VAL A 55 4.25 -11.95 9.47
CA VAL A 55 2.86 -12.41 9.37
C VAL A 55 1.96 -11.34 9.96
N GLY A 56 0.87 -11.04 9.28
CA GLY A 56 -0.15 -10.11 9.72
C GLY A 56 -1.54 -10.55 9.27
N LYS A 57 -2.47 -9.61 9.33
CA LYS A 57 -3.88 -9.83 9.02
C LYS A 57 -4.40 -8.67 8.17
N VAL A 58 -5.31 -8.97 7.25
CA VAL A 58 -6.06 -7.98 6.47
C VAL A 58 -7.53 -8.17 6.78
N ARG A 59 -8.24 -7.08 7.06
CA ARG A 59 -9.69 -7.06 7.25
C ARG A 59 -10.35 -6.47 6.02
N VAL A 60 -11.22 -7.26 5.40
CA VAL A 60 -11.93 -6.89 4.17
C VAL A 60 -13.37 -7.38 4.23
N LYS A 61 -14.23 -6.80 3.40
CA LYS A 61 -15.59 -7.29 3.23
C LYS A 61 -15.57 -8.66 2.55
N GLU A 62 -16.41 -9.59 2.99
CA GLU A 62 -16.46 -10.95 2.45
C GLU A 62 -16.75 -10.99 0.94
N SER A 63 -17.55 -10.02 0.47
CA SER A 63 -17.94 -9.86 -0.94
C SER A 63 -16.89 -9.15 -1.79
N GLU A 64 -15.88 -8.52 -1.18
CA GLU A 64 -14.86 -7.71 -1.85
C GLU A 64 -14.02 -8.53 -2.80
N THR A 65 -13.73 -7.98 -3.97
CA THR A 65 -12.82 -8.59 -4.94
C THR A 65 -11.45 -7.95 -4.78
N LEU A 66 -10.46 -8.77 -4.42
CA LEU A 66 -9.07 -8.36 -4.28
C LEU A 66 -8.31 -8.62 -5.58
N LYS A 67 -7.36 -7.73 -5.91
CA LYS A 67 -6.53 -7.85 -7.12
C LYS A 67 -5.06 -7.57 -6.81
N VAL A 68 -4.18 -8.25 -7.52
CA VAL A 68 -2.74 -7.97 -7.50
C VAL A 68 -2.49 -6.53 -7.96
N GLY A 69 -1.62 -5.81 -7.23
CA GLY A 69 -1.31 -4.41 -7.47
C GLY A 69 -2.16 -3.43 -6.66
N GLU A 70 -3.27 -3.87 -6.06
CA GLU A 70 -4.05 -3.03 -5.14
C GLU A 70 -3.35 -2.88 -3.79
N GLU A 71 -3.59 -1.74 -3.14
CA GLU A 71 -3.09 -1.45 -1.81
C GLU A 71 -4.18 -1.75 -0.77
N VAL A 72 -3.80 -2.47 0.29
CA VAL A 72 -4.68 -2.81 1.41
C VAL A 72 -4.03 -2.48 2.74
N ILE A 73 -4.84 -2.19 3.74
CA ILE A 73 -4.37 -2.01 5.11
C ILE A 73 -4.17 -3.39 5.74
N PHE A 74 -3.00 -3.64 6.26
CA PHE A 74 -2.72 -4.82 7.07
C PHE A 74 -2.36 -4.44 8.51
N GLU A 75 -2.63 -5.35 9.43
CA GLU A 75 -2.33 -5.23 10.85
C GLU A 75 -1.31 -6.33 11.22
N ASN A 76 -0.21 -5.93 11.84
CA ASN A 76 0.65 -6.78 12.64
C ASN A 76 0.74 -6.14 14.04
N ASP A 77 1.84 -5.47 14.41
CA ASP A 77 1.92 -4.66 15.63
C ASP A 77 1.33 -3.26 15.41
N GLU A 78 1.28 -2.82 14.16
CA GLU A 78 0.76 -1.52 13.71
C GLU A 78 -0.07 -1.69 12.44
N CYS A 79 -0.94 -0.69 12.16
CA CYS A 79 -1.64 -0.61 10.87
C CYS A 79 -0.73 0.01 9.82
N LYS A 80 -0.50 -0.71 8.73
CA LYS A 80 0.36 -0.29 7.62
C LYS A 80 -0.31 -0.61 6.28
N VAL A 81 0.20 -0.01 5.21
CA VAL A 81 -0.27 -0.26 3.85
C VAL A 81 0.65 -1.25 3.15
N GLY A 82 0.06 -2.25 2.52
CA GLY A 82 0.74 -3.24 1.70
C GLY A 82 0.14 -3.35 0.31
N GLU A 83 0.98 -3.50 -0.69
CA GLU A 83 0.59 -3.81 -2.06
C GLU A 83 0.42 -5.31 -2.23
N ILE A 84 -0.70 -5.75 -2.77
CA ILE A 84 -0.97 -7.17 -3.04
C ILE A 84 -0.05 -7.66 -4.16
N ARG A 85 0.76 -8.69 -3.86
CA ARG A 85 1.69 -9.30 -4.84
C ARG A 85 1.21 -10.66 -5.34
N ALA A 86 0.41 -11.35 -4.54
CA ALA A 86 -0.26 -12.59 -4.94
C ALA A 86 -1.42 -12.88 -3.98
N LEU A 87 -2.43 -13.55 -4.49
CA LEU A 87 -3.55 -14.09 -3.73
C LEU A 87 -3.49 -15.61 -3.80
N GLU A 88 -3.44 -16.26 -2.65
CA GLU A 88 -3.40 -17.72 -2.56
C GLU A 88 -4.77 -18.24 -2.12
N LEU A 89 -5.38 -19.07 -2.94
CA LEU A 89 -6.67 -19.69 -2.68
C LEU A 89 -6.54 -20.86 -1.69
N ARG A 90 -7.67 -21.41 -1.25
CA ARG A 90 -7.72 -22.53 -0.30
C ARG A 90 -7.09 -23.81 -0.86
N ASP A 91 -7.12 -24.01 -2.18
CA ASP A 91 -6.48 -25.13 -2.88
C ASP A 91 -4.95 -24.94 -3.11
N GLY A 92 -4.39 -23.82 -2.64
CA GLY A 92 -2.99 -23.48 -2.76
C GLY A 92 -2.61 -22.79 -4.08
N LYS A 93 -3.52 -22.62 -5.01
CA LYS A 93 -3.25 -21.90 -6.26
C LYS A 93 -3.09 -20.41 -6.01
N ARG A 94 -2.21 -19.78 -6.78
CA ARG A 94 -2.04 -18.33 -6.80
C ARG A 94 -2.74 -17.72 -8.00
N VAL A 95 -3.51 -16.67 -7.75
CA VAL A 95 -4.30 -15.96 -8.75
C VAL A 95 -4.05 -14.45 -8.67
N GLU A 96 -4.38 -13.74 -9.75
CA GLU A 96 -4.24 -12.28 -9.80
C GLU A 96 -5.47 -11.54 -9.25
N SER A 97 -6.63 -12.21 -9.23
CA SER A 97 -7.87 -11.65 -8.70
C SER A 97 -8.74 -12.75 -8.10
N ALA A 98 -9.35 -12.49 -6.95
CA ALA A 98 -10.28 -13.40 -6.29
C ALA A 98 -11.22 -12.67 -5.34
N ARG A 99 -12.39 -13.27 -5.04
CA ARG A 99 -13.22 -12.80 -3.93
C ARG A 99 -12.52 -13.07 -2.60
N ALA A 100 -12.63 -12.15 -1.66
CA ALA A 100 -11.97 -12.23 -0.37
C ALA A 100 -12.28 -13.54 0.37
N ASN A 101 -13.52 -14.06 0.26
CA ASN A 101 -13.93 -15.31 0.88
C ASN A 101 -13.20 -16.56 0.35
N ASP A 102 -12.68 -16.51 -0.87
CA ASP A 102 -11.98 -17.64 -1.49
C ASP A 102 -10.47 -17.61 -1.19
N VAL A 103 -9.96 -16.46 -0.70
CA VAL A 103 -8.55 -16.25 -0.42
C VAL A 103 -8.18 -16.83 0.94
N ARG A 104 -7.13 -17.66 0.98
CA ARG A 104 -6.54 -18.21 2.19
C ARG A 104 -5.42 -17.32 2.75
N VAL A 105 -4.56 -16.84 1.87
CA VAL A 105 -3.40 -16.01 2.23
C VAL A 105 -3.20 -14.90 1.20
N ILE A 106 -2.97 -13.68 1.70
CA ILE A 106 -2.58 -12.53 0.89
C ILE A 106 -1.07 -12.34 1.03
N TRP A 107 -0.36 -12.29 -0.08
CA TRP A 107 1.06 -11.96 -0.12
C TRP A 107 1.22 -10.47 -0.39
N LEU A 108 1.78 -9.74 0.57
CA LEU A 108 1.92 -8.29 0.54
C LEU A 108 3.38 -7.85 0.46
N ARG A 109 3.62 -6.74 -0.22
CA ARG A 109 4.81 -5.94 -0.09
C ARG A 109 4.48 -4.72 0.76
N ASN A 110 5.16 -4.52 1.87
CA ASN A 110 5.01 -3.30 2.67
C ASN A 110 5.40 -2.08 1.82
N VAL A 111 4.47 -1.13 1.67
CA VAL A 111 4.69 0.14 0.96
C VAL A 111 4.67 1.35 1.89
N SER A 112 4.25 1.18 3.14
CA SER A 112 4.41 2.22 4.16
C SER A 112 5.88 2.49 4.48
N GLU A 113 6.72 1.44 4.38
CA GLU A 113 8.15 1.51 4.62
C GLU A 113 8.90 0.74 3.54
N VAL A 114 9.77 1.42 2.82
CA VAL A 114 10.54 0.86 1.73
C VAL A 114 12.04 1.18 1.85
N PHE A 115 12.86 0.31 1.25
CA PHE A 115 14.30 0.53 1.12
C PHE A 115 14.65 0.90 -0.31
N VAL A 116 14.94 2.18 -0.54
CA VAL A 116 15.41 2.66 -1.84
C VAL A 116 16.90 2.36 -1.98
N LYS A 117 17.28 1.66 -3.05
CA LYS A 117 18.68 1.32 -3.36
C LYS A 117 19.30 2.42 -4.21
N PHE A 118 20.46 2.91 -3.78
CA PHE A 118 21.26 3.90 -4.52
C PHE A 118 22.53 3.25 -5.07
N SER A 119 22.96 3.73 -6.23
CA SER A 119 24.31 3.57 -6.75
C SER A 119 24.96 4.96 -6.77
N LEU A 120 25.87 5.19 -5.83
CA LEU A 120 26.55 6.47 -5.63
C LEU A 120 27.87 6.45 -6.39
N HIS A 121 28.00 7.31 -7.39
CA HIS A 121 29.19 7.41 -8.25
C HIS A 121 30.06 8.57 -7.81
N LYS A 122 31.35 8.29 -7.50
CA LYS A 122 32.38 9.28 -7.19
C LYS A 122 33.62 8.97 -8.02
N GLY A 123 33.79 9.67 -9.14
CA GLY A 123 34.83 9.32 -10.10
C GLY A 123 34.63 7.91 -10.68
N ALA A 124 35.65 7.06 -10.58
CA ALA A 124 35.61 5.67 -11.02
C ALA A 124 34.95 4.70 -10.00
N ILE A 125 34.63 5.19 -8.79
CA ILE A 125 34.11 4.32 -7.71
C ILE A 125 32.60 4.43 -7.67
N THR A 126 31.95 3.25 -7.53
CA THR A 126 30.50 3.16 -7.30
C THR A 126 30.25 2.47 -5.97
N THR A 127 29.59 3.16 -5.04
CA THR A 127 29.23 2.64 -3.72
C THR A 127 27.74 2.36 -3.65
N PRO A 128 27.31 1.16 -3.24
CA PRO A 128 25.90 0.87 -2.98
C PRO A 128 25.48 1.50 -1.66
N TYR A 129 24.27 2.07 -1.63
CA TYR A 129 23.67 2.60 -0.42
C TYR A 129 22.18 2.22 -0.38
N LYS A 130 21.62 2.02 0.82
CA LYS A 130 20.20 1.75 1.02
C LYS A 130 19.63 2.82 1.96
N MET A 131 18.59 3.51 1.53
CA MET A 131 17.87 4.50 2.32
C MET A 131 16.50 3.94 2.70
N ARG A 132 16.20 3.94 3.99
CA ARG A 132 14.87 3.64 4.51
C ARG A 132 14.01 4.91 4.41
N THR A 133 12.83 4.78 3.84
CA THR A 133 11.89 5.89 3.69
C THR A 133 10.45 5.38 3.57
N THR A 134 9.46 6.29 3.53
CA THR A 134 8.07 5.92 3.23
C THR A 134 7.90 5.66 1.74
N GLY A 135 6.96 4.79 1.37
CA GLY A 135 6.68 4.50 -0.03
C GLY A 135 6.23 5.71 -0.85
N GLU A 136 5.63 6.69 -0.18
CA GLU A 136 5.13 7.92 -0.81
C GLU A 136 6.20 9.00 -1.00
N THR A 137 7.40 8.84 -0.42
CA THR A 137 8.50 9.80 -0.63
C THR A 137 8.84 9.88 -2.11
N GLU A 138 8.82 11.09 -2.67
CA GLU A 138 9.18 11.34 -4.05
C GLU A 138 10.68 11.62 -4.19
N PHE A 139 11.26 11.13 -5.27
CA PHE A 139 12.62 11.45 -5.72
C PHE A 139 12.57 11.97 -7.15
N GLU A 140 13.29 13.07 -7.42
CA GLU A 140 13.31 13.69 -8.74
C GLU A 140 14.71 13.62 -9.37
N VAL A 141 14.77 13.40 -10.68
CA VAL A 141 16.04 13.47 -11.42
C VAL A 141 16.53 14.92 -11.44
N GLY A 142 17.77 15.13 -11.01
CA GLY A 142 18.36 16.46 -10.80
C GLY A 142 18.35 16.91 -9.35
N GLU A 143 17.57 16.29 -8.50
CA GLU A 143 17.53 16.57 -7.06
C GLU A 143 18.88 16.29 -6.40
N ARG A 144 19.22 17.10 -5.39
CA ARG A 144 20.40 16.94 -4.53
C ARG A 144 20.02 16.22 -3.25
N ILE A 145 20.76 15.17 -2.95
CA ILE A 145 20.58 14.39 -1.72
C ILE A 145 21.87 14.41 -0.91
N ASN A 146 21.71 14.50 0.40
CA ASN A 146 22.83 14.41 1.35
C ASN A 146 22.89 12.99 1.89
N ILE A 147 24.03 12.34 1.72
CA ILE A 147 24.32 11.02 2.25
C ILE A 147 25.65 11.13 2.99
N ASP A 148 25.60 10.89 4.28
CA ASP A 148 26.71 11.13 5.19
C ASP A 148 27.20 12.59 5.08
N ASN A 149 28.48 12.81 4.78
CA ASN A 149 29.09 14.15 4.61
C ASN A 149 29.26 14.55 3.12
N TYR A 150 28.44 13.95 2.24
CA TYR A 150 28.58 14.15 0.80
C TYR A 150 27.24 14.53 0.17
N MET A 151 27.31 15.45 -0.77
CA MET A 151 26.19 15.83 -1.63
C MET A 151 26.28 15.08 -2.96
N PHE A 152 25.20 14.42 -3.31
CA PHE A 152 25.02 13.72 -4.59
C PHE A 152 23.84 14.32 -5.35
N ARG A 153 23.93 14.33 -6.69
CA ARG A 153 22.84 14.69 -7.57
C ARG A 153 22.25 13.43 -8.20
N ILE A 154 20.95 13.26 -8.14
CA ILE A 154 20.24 12.17 -8.81
C ILE A 154 20.32 12.36 -10.32
N THR A 155 20.90 11.41 -11.03
CA THR A 155 21.07 11.45 -12.48
C THR A 155 20.06 10.62 -13.23
N ARG A 156 19.62 9.50 -12.65
CA ARG A 156 18.65 8.57 -13.25
C ARG A 156 17.91 7.80 -12.16
N ILE A 157 16.65 7.45 -12.45
CA ILE A 157 15.83 6.61 -11.58
C ILE A 157 15.36 5.40 -12.38
N LYS A 158 15.68 4.19 -11.92
CA LYS A 158 15.15 2.95 -12.48
C LYS A 158 13.94 2.52 -11.67
N THR A 159 12.79 2.37 -12.33
CA THR A 159 11.54 1.94 -11.72
C THR A 159 11.41 0.41 -11.68
N ILE A 160 10.45 -0.09 -10.91
CA ILE A 160 10.19 -1.53 -10.74
C ILE A 160 9.74 -2.17 -12.06
N ASP A 161 8.93 -1.46 -12.84
CA ASP A 161 8.48 -1.87 -14.18
C ASP A 161 9.57 -1.83 -15.25
N GLY A 162 10.81 -1.49 -14.87
CA GLY A 162 11.99 -1.53 -15.74
C GLY A 162 12.30 -0.24 -16.48
N ARG A 163 11.45 0.80 -16.42
CA ARG A 163 11.71 2.10 -17.03
C ARG A 163 12.92 2.78 -16.41
N LEU A 164 13.67 3.51 -17.21
CA LEU A 164 14.80 4.33 -16.79
C LEU A 164 14.49 5.81 -17.03
N LEU A 165 14.13 6.52 -15.96
CA LEU A 165 13.83 7.94 -15.99
C LEU A 165 15.13 8.74 -16.04
N LYS A 166 15.25 9.60 -17.05
CA LYS A 166 16.33 10.61 -17.20
C LYS A 166 15.83 12.02 -16.85
N LYS A 167 14.52 12.19 -16.62
CA LYS A 167 13.82 13.41 -16.21
C LYS A 167 12.57 13.03 -15.43
N GLY A 168 12.06 13.92 -14.56
CA GLY A 168 10.86 13.73 -13.78
C GLY A 168 11.10 13.03 -12.47
N ARG A 169 10.02 12.57 -11.83
CA ARG A 169 10.00 12.04 -10.47
C ARG A 169 9.33 10.66 -10.41
N ALA A 170 9.58 9.94 -9.31
CA ALA A 170 8.93 8.69 -8.98
C ALA A 170 8.81 8.55 -7.45
N LYS A 171 7.77 7.87 -6.99
CA LYS A 171 7.59 7.54 -5.58
C LYS A 171 8.51 6.39 -5.17
N ALA A 172 9.01 6.41 -3.94
CA ALA A 172 9.94 5.42 -3.41
C ALA A 172 9.45 3.97 -3.61
N LYS A 173 8.14 3.73 -3.46
CA LYS A 173 7.52 2.41 -3.67
C LYS A 173 7.60 1.91 -5.12
N GLU A 174 7.79 2.81 -6.08
CA GLU A 174 7.90 2.50 -7.51
C GLU A 174 9.36 2.35 -7.96
N ILE A 175 10.32 2.72 -7.10
CA ILE A 175 11.73 2.79 -7.44
C ILE A 175 12.42 1.45 -7.18
N ARG A 176 13.10 0.94 -8.20
CA ARG A 176 14.01 -0.19 -8.08
C ARG A 176 15.42 0.23 -7.67
N ARG A 177 15.91 1.38 -8.24
CA ARG A 177 17.25 1.91 -7.97
C ARG A 177 17.38 3.36 -8.43
N ILE A 178 18.10 4.16 -7.64
CA ILE A 178 18.51 5.52 -7.98
C ILE A 178 20.01 5.53 -8.29
N TYR A 179 20.39 6.22 -9.35
CA TYR A 179 21.78 6.49 -9.71
C TYR A 179 22.05 7.95 -9.38
N ALA A 180 23.06 8.21 -8.56
CA ALA A 180 23.42 9.56 -8.14
C ALA A 180 24.93 9.77 -8.29
N MET A 181 25.30 10.98 -8.68
CA MET A 181 26.69 11.39 -8.90
C MET A 181 27.13 12.36 -7.81
N PHE A 182 28.32 12.16 -7.31
CA PHE A 182 28.95 13.04 -6.33
C PHE A 182 29.09 14.46 -6.88
N GLU A 183 28.74 15.48 -6.10
CA GLU A 183 28.93 16.89 -6.41
C GLU A 183 30.04 17.52 -5.54
N ARG A 184 29.90 17.38 -4.21
CA ARG A 184 30.85 17.95 -3.25
C ARG A 184 30.80 17.29 -1.89
N LYS A 185 31.83 17.53 -1.09
CA LYS A 185 31.85 17.28 0.36
C LYS A 185 31.14 18.43 1.06
N LEU A 186 30.34 18.12 2.09
CA LEU A 186 29.66 19.10 2.95
C LEU A 186 30.57 19.58 4.05
#